data_e751ed20615196a8c378b45d56ea48a6
#
_entry.id   e751ed20615196a8c378b45d56ea48a6
#
_cell.length_a   1.000
_cell.length_b   1.000
_cell.length_c   1.000
_cell.angle_alpha   90.00
_cell.angle_beta   90.00
_cell.angle_gamma   90.00
#
_symmetry.space_group_name_H-M   'P 1'
#
loop_
_entity.id
_entity.type
_entity.pdbx_description
1 polymer ?
#
loop_
_entity_poly.entity_id
_entity_poly.type
_entity_poly.pdbx_seq_one_letter_code
_entity_poly.pdbx_strand_id
1 'polypeptide(L)'
;MVTFAAVLADQLRRDPGRPLVTFYDDTTGERIELSVTTYANWVAKTAGLAQDELDLTRGDRVRIDLPTHWLGPVWLGAALSLGLTIVSDGAADLVVCGPGGLEGYADSGPQVVALSLRPMGARFVEPLPQGVLDYGAVVLGMPDAFTAYDPPAADDPAWDTTTHSDLLAAAADAELVLDGHRLLTDVNPCTHFGSATLLGPLQGGGGTAWVANPDPGSWERRQESERATSVLRAG
;
A
#
# COMPACT_ATOMS: atom_id res chain seq x y z
N MET A 1 9.07 -7.39 19.81
CA MET A 1 8.94 -7.71 18.39
C MET A 1 7.93 -6.74 17.80
N VAL A 2 8.21 -6.18 16.64
CA VAL A 2 7.47 -5.02 16.09
C VAL A 2 6.62 -5.48 14.92
N THR A 3 5.35 -5.07 14.88
CA THR A 3 4.44 -5.26 13.74
C THR A 3 4.21 -3.93 13.03
N PHE A 4 3.72 -3.97 11.79
CA PHE A 4 3.35 -2.77 11.03
C PHE A 4 2.37 -1.87 11.81
N ALA A 5 1.34 -2.46 12.41
CA ALA A 5 0.36 -1.71 13.20
C ALA A 5 1.00 -0.95 14.38
N ALA A 6 1.99 -1.55 15.05
CA ALA A 6 2.72 -0.89 16.14
C ALA A 6 3.57 0.29 15.63
N VAL A 7 4.23 0.13 14.46
CA VAL A 7 5.00 1.21 13.82
C VAL A 7 4.08 2.36 13.42
N LEU A 8 2.95 2.07 12.75
CA LEU A 8 2.00 3.08 12.32
C LEU A 8 1.40 3.84 13.53
N ALA A 9 1.04 3.12 14.60
CA ALA A 9 0.52 3.72 15.83
C ALA A 9 1.57 4.64 16.50
N ASP A 10 2.85 4.30 16.44
CA ASP A 10 3.92 5.17 16.95
C ASP A 10 4.04 6.45 16.12
N GLN A 11 3.99 6.37 14.80
CA GLN A 11 4.03 7.53 13.92
C GLN A 11 2.81 8.44 14.09
N LEU A 12 1.62 7.87 14.30
CA LEU A 12 0.41 8.65 14.64
C LEU A 12 0.55 9.45 15.93
N ARG A 13 1.28 8.92 16.92
CA ARG A 13 1.54 9.66 18.19
C ARG A 13 2.59 10.76 18.01
N ARG A 14 3.60 10.53 17.16
CA ARG A 14 4.75 11.44 17.00
C ARG A 14 4.43 12.64 16.11
N ASP A 15 3.92 12.38 14.92
CA ASP A 15 3.61 13.41 13.93
C ASP A 15 2.49 12.98 12.98
N PRO A 16 1.21 13.08 13.42
CA PRO A 16 0.05 12.65 12.63
C PRO A 16 -0.16 13.46 11.34
N GLY A 17 0.30 14.71 11.31
CA GLY A 17 0.12 15.62 10.18
C GLY A 17 1.19 15.49 9.09
N ARG A 18 2.27 14.77 9.34
CA ARG A 18 3.38 14.63 8.39
C ARG A 18 2.93 13.94 7.10
N PRO A 19 3.33 14.46 5.91
CA PRO A 19 3.11 13.75 4.65
C PRO A 19 3.86 12.42 4.65
N LEU A 20 3.13 11.30 4.51
CA LEU A 20 3.69 9.95 4.47
C LEU A 20 3.70 9.39 3.05
N VAL A 21 2.57 9.45 2.37
CA VAL A 21 2.39 8.95 1.01
C VAL A 21 2.13 10.13 0.09
N THR A 22 2.99 10.33 -0.89
CA THR A 22 2.75 11.25 -2.01
C THR A 22 2.83 10.45 -3.30
N PHE A 23 1.94 10.74 -4.22
CA PHE A 23 1.86 10.07 -5.50
C PHE A 23 1.76 11.09 -6.63
N TYR A 24 2.45 10.81 -7.71
CA TYR A 24 2.37 11.51 -8.98
C TYR A 24 2.14 10.54 -10.12
N ASP A 25 1.31 10.90 -11.06
CA ASP A 25 1.25 10.27 -12.38
C ASP A 25 1.58 11.33 -13.44
N ASP A 26 2.72 11.16 -14.12
CA ASP A 26 3.19 12.13 -15.11
C ASP A 26 2.38 12.08 -16.42
N THR A 27 1.61 11.01 -16.65
CA THR A 27 0.73 10.93 -17.83
C THR A 27 -0.56 11.73 -17.62
N THR A 28 -1.14 11.66 -16.43
CA THR A 28 -2.42 12.30 -16.12
C THR A 28 -2.27 13.65 -15.43
N GLY A 29 -1.13 13.90 -14.82
CA GLY A 29 -0.87 15.07 -13.96
C GLY A 29 -1.48 14.92 -12.57
N GLU A 30 -1.95 13.74 -12.18
CA GLU A 30 -2.50 13.51 -10.85
C GLU A 30 -1.42 13.69 -9.77
N ARG A 31 -1.81 14.35 -8.67
CA ARG A 31 -1.03 14.41 -7.43
C ARG A 31 -1.93 14.14 -6.24
N ILE A 32 -1.56 13.16 -5.44
CA ILE A 32 -2.22 12.83 -4.18
C ILE A 32 -1.19 12.93 -3.05
N GLU A 33 -1.61 13.45 -1.90
CA GLU A 33 -0.80 13.44 -0.69
C GLU A 33 -1.63 13.02 0.51
N LEU A 34 -1.15 12.02 1.24
CA LEU A 34 -1.76 11.54 2.46
C LEU A 34 -0.83 11.79 3.64
N SER A 35 -1.34 12.47 4.66
CA SER A 35 -0.67 12.53 5.96
C SER A 35 -0.66 11.16 6.63
N VAL A 36 0.11 10.98 7.69
CA VAL A 36 0.09 9.75 8.51
C VAL A 36 -1.34 9.42 8.96
N THR A 37 -2.11 10.41 9.41
CA THR A 37 -3.52 10.22 9.80
C THR A 37 -4.39 9.79 8.63
N THR A 38 -4.29 10.47 7.49
CA THR A 38 -5.12 10.15 6.32
C THR A 38 -4.76 8.76 5.78
N TYR A 39 -3.48 8.42 5.74
CA TYR A 39 -3.03 7.08 5.37
C TYR A 39 -3.57 6.02 6.33
N ALA A 40 -3.50 6.24 7.65
CA ALA A 40 -4.01 5.31 8.65
C ALA A 40 -5.54 5.10 8.52
N ASN A 41 -6.29 6.14 8.21
CA ASN A 41 -7.74 6.03 7.96
C ASN A 41 -8.01 5.16 6.71
N TRP A 42 -7.27 5.35 5.62
CA TRP A 42 -7.39 4.50 4.43
C TRP A 42 -7.01 3.05 4.73
N VAL A 43 -5.93 2.82 5.48
CA VAL A 43 -5.54 1.48 5.95
C VAL A 43 -6.64 0.84 6.79
N ALA A 44 -7.22 1.59 7.74
CA ALA A 44 -8.31 1.10 8.59
C ALA A 44 -9.55 0.70 7.77
N LYS A 45 -9.99 1.57 6.84
CA LYS A 45 -11.11 1.28 5.94
C LYS A 45 -10.86 0.04 5.09
N THR A 46 -9.66 -0.09 4.53
CA THR A 46 -9.30 -1.21 3.66
C THR A 46 -9.17 -2.52 4.44
N ALA A 47 -8.58 -2.49 5.63
CA ALA A 47 -8.48 -3.66 6.50
C ALA A 47 -9.86 -4.09 7.03
N GLY A 48 -10.73 -3.12 7.39
CA GLY A 48 -12.11 -3.40 7.76
C GLY A 48 -12.90 -4.02 6.61
N LEU A 49 -12.76 -3.50 5.39
CA LEU A 49 -13.35 -4.10 4.19
C LEU A 49 -12.90 -5.57 4.02
N ALA A 50 -11.60 -5.82 4.15
CA ALA A 50 -11.06 -7.18 4.01
C ALA A 50 -11.57 -8.13 5.09
N GLN A 51 -11.66 -7.68 6.34
CA GLN A 51 -12.10 -8.48 7.48
C GLN A 51 -13.62 -8.68 7.51
N ASP A 52 -14.40 -7.60 7.35
CA ASP A 52 -15.84 -7.59 7.68
C ASP A 52 -16.73 -7.89 6.47
N GLU A 53 -16.28 -7.58 5.24
CA GLU A 53 -17.05 -7.77 4.01
C GLU A 53 -16.54 -8.91 3.14
N LEU A 54 -15.23 -9.23 3.25
CA LEU A 54 -14.61 -10.31 2.49
C LEU A 54 -14.28 -11.53 3.36
N ASP A 55 -14.60 -11.49 4.67
CA ASP A 55 -14.39 -12.58 5.63
C ASP A 55 -12.93 -13.07 5.71
N LEU A 56 -11.96 -12.19 5.40
CA LEU A 56 -10.54 -12.55 5.47
C LEU A 56 -10.01 -12.51 6.90
N THR A 57 -9.14 -13.45 7.19
CA THR A 57 -8.55 -13.65 8.52
C THR A 57 -7.03 -13.72 8.46
N ARG A 58 -6.38 -13.62 9.62
CA ARG A 58 -4.92 -13.78 9.75
C ARG A 58 -4.44 -15.08 9.07
N GLY A 59 -3.42 -14.95 8.24
CA GLY A 59 -2.81 -16.04 7.48
C GLY A 59 -3.41 -16.28 6.10
N ASP A 60 -4.59 -15.70 5.78
CA ASP A 60 -5.12 -15.75 4.43
C ASP A 60 -4.18 -15.03 3.46
N ARG A 61 -4.16 -15.46 2.22
CA ARG A 61 -3.18 -15.06 1.21
C ARG A 61 -3.75 -14.01 0.27
N VAL A 62 -3.07 -12.88 0.15
CA VAL A 62 -3.47 -11.80 -0.75
C VAL A 62 -2.39 -11.55 -1.81
N ARG A 63 -2.82 -11.45 -3.07
CA ARG A 63 -2.00 -10.93 -4.16
C ARG A 63 -2.38 -9.48 -4.42
N ILE A 64 -1.40 -8.58 -4.38
CA ILE A 64 -1.57 -7.15 -4.69
C ILE A 64 -0.92 -6.89 -6.04
N ASP A 65 -1.70 -7.02 -7.12
CA ASP A 65 -1.28 -6.80 -8.51
C ASP A 65 -1.71 -5.42 -8.99
N LEU A 66 -1.04 -4.41 -8.45
CA LEU A 66 -1.28 -3.00 -8.78
C LEU A 66 -0.03 -2.38 -9.41
N PRO A 67 -0.19 -1.50 -10.40
CA PRO A 67 0.91 -0.63 -10.83
C PRO A 67 1.28 0.34 -9.70
N THR A 68 2.36 1.09 -9.87
CA THR A 68 2.71 2.18 -8.96
C THR A 68 1.54 3.16 -8.83
N HIS A 69 0.92 3.18 -7.66
CA HIS A 69 -0.24 4.01 -7.34
C HIS A 69 -0.36 4.18 -5.83
N TRP A 70 -0.94 5.30 -5.35
CA TRP A 70 -1.07 5.58 -3.92
C TRP A 70 -1.92 4.57 -3.14
N LEU A 71 -2.82 3.84 -3.80
CA LEU A 71 -3.60 2.77 -3.19
C LEU A 71 -2.77 1.50 -2.94
N GLY A 72 -1.64 1.31 -3.61
CA GLY A 72 -0.72 0.21 -3.34
C GLY A 72 -0.20 0.20 -1.90
N PRO A 73 0.42 1.29 -1.42
CA PRO A 73 0.79 1.43 -0.01
C PRO A 73 -0.38 1.25 0.98
N VAL A 74 -1.58 1.67 0.62
CA VAL A 74 -2.79 1.48 1.45
C VAL A 74 -3.12 0.00 1.59
N TRP A 75 -3.17 -0.75 0.49
CA TRP A 75 -3.44 -2.18 0.52
C TRP A 75 -2.32 -2.97 1.21
N LEU A 76 -1.06 -2.56 1.02
CA LEU A 76 0.07 -3.12 1.75
C LEU A 76 -0.11 -2.94 3.28
N GLY A 77 -0.44 -1.73 3.71
CA GLY A 77 -0.68 -1.44 5.12
C GLY A 77 -1.89 -2.20 5.69
N ALA A 78 -2.97 -2.34 4.92
CA ALA A 78 -4.16 -3.09 5.32
C ALA A 78 -3.86 -4.58 5.49
N ALA A 79 -3.18 -5.19 4.51
CA ALA A 79 -2.78 -6.59 4.57
C ALA A 79 -1.92 -6.88 5.80
N LEU A 80 -0.89 -6.05 6.04
CA LEU A 80 -0.01 -6.17 7.20
C LEU A 80 -0.73 -5.90 8.54
N SER A 81 -1.76 -5.06 8.55
CA SER A 81 -2.53 -4.76 9.77
C SER A 81 -3.49 -5.89 10.15
N LEU A 82 -4.09 -6.54 9.15
CA LEU A 82 -4.98 -7.69 9.35
C LEU A 82 -4.19 -9.00 9.58
N GLY A 83 -2.92 -9.05 9.15
CA GLY A 83 -2.10 -10.25 9.23
C GLY A 83 -2.29 -11.19 8.03
N LEU A 84 -2.65 -10.64 6.86
CA LEU A 84 -2.64 -11.39 5.61
C LEU A 84 -1.20 -11.65 5.17
N THR A 85 -0.99 -12.80 4.55
CA THR A 85 0.28 -13.10 3.87
C THR A 85 0.23 -12.59 2.44
N ILE A 86 1.02 -11.59 2.11
CA ILE A 86 1.17 -11.12 0.72
C ILE A 86 1.95 -12.17 -0.05
N VAL A 87 1.46 -12.54 -1.24
CA VAL A 87 2.09 -13.56 -2.07
C VAL A 87 2.52 -13.00 -3.42
N SER A 88 3.76 -13.29 -3.79
CA SER A 88 4.31 -12.92 -5.11
C SER A 88 3.74 -13.82 -6.20
N ASP A 89 3.61 -15.12 -5.92
CA ASP A 89 3.16 -16.16 -6.85
C ASP A 89 2.27 -17.20 -6.16
N GLY A 90 1.71 -18.11 -6.95
CA GLY A 90 0.90 -19.24 -6.45
C GLY A 90 -0.55 -18.88 -6.12
N ALA A 91 -1.19 -19.70 -5.29
CA ALA A 91 -2.58 -19.51 -4.91
C ALA A 91 -2.74 -18.30 -3.98
N ALA A 92 -3.85 -17.60 -4.10
CA ALA A 92 -4.27 -16.53 -3.22
C ALA A 92 -5.76 -16.72 -2.87
N ASP A 93 -6.18 -16.24 -1.71
CA ASP A 93 -7.60 -16.19 -1.31
C ASP A 93 -8.24 -14.91 -1.83
N LEU A 94 -7.48 -13.82 -1.87
CA LEU A 94 -7.84 -12.54 -2.46
C LEU A 94 -6.84 -12.09 -3.51
N VAL A 95 -7.35 -11.55 -4.62
CA VAL A 95 -6.57 -10.77 -5.59
C VAL A 95 -7.06 -9.34 -5.60
N VAL A 96 -6.12 -8.40 -5.44
CA VAL A 96 -6.34 -6.96 -5.59
C VAL A 96 -5.69 -6.52 -6.88
N CYS A 97 -6.46 -6.04 -7.86
CA CYS A 97 -5.93 -5.69 -9.16
C CYS A 97 -6.39 -4.32 -9.67
N GLY A 98 -5.60 -3.77 -10.57
CA GLY A 98 -6.00 -2.62 -11.39
C GLY A 98 -6.79 -3.03 -12.64
N PRO A 99 -7.23 -2.04 -13.47
CA PRO A 99 -8.00 -2.34 -14.68
C PRO A 99 -7.27 -3.28 -15.66
N GLY A 100 -5.94 -3.19 -15.74
CA GLY A 100 -5.13 -4.01 -16.64
C GLY A 100 -5.06 -5.49 -16.28
N GLY A 101 -5.25 -5.85 -15.00
CA GLY A 101 -5.23 -7.22 -14.51
C GLY A 101 -6.61 -7.89 -14.47
N LEU A 102 -7.68 -7.11 -14.61
CA LEU A 102 -9.04 -7.56 -14.35
C LEU A 102 -9.47 -8.77 -15.17
N GLU A 103 -9.18 -8.78 -16.48
CA GLU A 103 -9.54 -9.90 -17.37
C GLU A 103 -8.85 -11.21 -16.96
N GLY A 104 -7.62 -11.13 -16.44
CA GLY A 104 -6.84 -12.30 -16.01
C GLY A 104 -7.34 -12.92 -14.70
N TYR A 105 -8.03 -12.14 -13.86
CA TYR A 105 -8.44 -12.59 -12.53
C TYR A 105 -9.94 -12.84 -12.37
N ALA A 106 -10.79 -12.28 -13.21
CA ALA A 106 -12.25 -12.33 -13.04
C ALA A 106 -12.83 -13.74 -12.86
N ASP A 107 -12.22 -14.76 -13.47
CA ASP A 107 -12.65 -16.16 -13.41
C ASP A 107 -11.58 -17.08 -12.78
N SER A 108 -10.62 -16.55 -12.04
CA SER A 108 -9.43 -17.29 -11.58
C SER A 108 -9.63 -18.09 -10.28
N GLY A 109 -10.79 -17.97 -9.62
CA GLY A 109 -11.17 -18.73 -8.43
C GLY A 109 -11.02 -17.99 -7.09
N PRO A 110 -10.01 -17.15 -6.79
CA PRO A 110 -9.97 -16.30 -5.59
C PRO A 110 -11.04 -15.21 -5.64
N GLN A 111 -11.32 -14.59 -4.49
CA GLN A 111 -12.06 -13.32 -4.47
C GLN A 111 -11.27 -12.24 -5.21
N VAL A 112 -11.96 -11.35 -5.91
CA VAL A 112 -11.31 -10.28 -6.69
C VAL A 112 -11.85 -8.92 -6.25
N VAL A 113 -10.94 -8.04 -5.84
CA VAL A 113 -11.20 -6.61 -5.61
C VAL A 113 -10.52 -5.80 -6.70
N ALA A 114 -11.30 -5.09 -7.48
CA ALA A 114 -10.81 -4.24 -8.57
C ALA A 114 -10.76 -2.77 -8.13
N LEU A 115 -9.65 -2.12 -8.45
CA LEU A 115 -9.41 -0.70 -8.23
C LEU A 115 -9.41 0.00 -9.58
N SER A 116 -10.25 1.03 -9.75
CA SER A 116 -10.32 1.76 -11.02
C SER A 116 -9.08 2.60 -11.30
N LEU A 117 -8.26 2.86 -10.27
CA LEU A 117 -7.09 3.75 -10.28
C LEU A 117 -7.42 5.18 -10.77
N ARG A 118 -8.67 5.59 -10.69
CA ARG A 118 -9.13 6.94 -11.01
C ARG A 118 -8.84 7.87 -9.83
N PRO A 119 -8.76 9.19 -10.08
CA PRO A 119 -8.52 10.17 -9.02
C PRO A 119 -9.43 9.98 -7.80
N MET A 120 -8.87 10.18 -6.61
CA MET A 120 -9.55 10.03 -5.32
C MET A 120 -10.07 8.60 -5.03
N GLY A 121 -9.56 7.59 -5.69
CA GLY A 121 -10.04 6.21 -5.51
C GLY A 121 -11.49 6.00 -5.96
N ALA A 122 -11.94 6.77 -6.96
CA ALA A 122 -13.30 6.71 -7.47
C ALA A 122 -13.65 5.33 -8.01
N ARG A 123 -14.95 4.98 -7.99
CA ARG A 123 -15.47 3.72 -8.52
C ARG A 123 -15.31 3.63 -10.05
N PHE A 124 -15.42 2.43 -10.59
CA PHE A 124 -15.52 2.22 -12.03
C PHE A 124 -16.73 2.94 -12.63
N VAL A 125 -16.62 3.32 -13.91
CA VAL A 125 -17.75 3.87 -14.67
C VAL A 125 -18.50 2.73 -15.34
N GLU A 126 -17.75 1.81 -15.93
CA GLU A 126 -18.32 0.65 -16.60
C GLU A 126 -18.59 -0.47 -15.58
N PRO A 127 -19.62 -1.29 -15.81
CA PRO A 127 -19.90 -2.43 -14.95
C PRO A 127 -18.72 -3.40 -14.91
N LEU A 128 -18.44 -3.94 -13.73
CA LEU A 128 -17.45 -4.97 -13.53
C LEU A 128 -18.01 -6.37 -13.83
N PRO A 129 -17.17 -7.36 -14.13
CA PRO A 129 -17.57 -8.76 -14.20
C PRO A 129 -18.28 -9.21 -12.92
N GLN A 130 -19.17 -10.20 -13.05
CA GLN A 130 -19.89 -10.74 -11.91
C GLN A 130 -18.91 -11.34 -10.89
N GLY A 131 -19.13 -11.05 -9.60
CA GLY A 131 -18.28 -11.54 -8.51
C GLY A 131 -17.05 -10.69 -8.23
N VAL A 132 -16.78 -9.67 -9.04
CA VAL A 132 -15.68 -8.71 -8.78
C VAL A 132 -16.21 -7.53 -7.98
N LEU A 133 -15.55 -7.23 -6.86
CA LEU A 133 -15.91 -6.10 -6.01
C LEU A 133 -15.22 -4.82 -6.49
N ASP A 134 -16.01 -3.75 -6.69
CA ASP A 134 -15.49 -2.41 -6.95
C ASP A 134 -15.06 -1.74 -5.63
N TYR A 135 -13.76 -1.65 -5.42
CA TYR A 135 -13.19 -1.03 -4.22
C TYR A 135 -13.71 0.40 -3.99
N GLY A 136 -13.72 1.23 -5.04
CA GLY A 136 -14.15 2.62 -4.95
C GLY A 136 -15.63 2.81 -4.62
N ALA A 137 -16.46 1.78 -4.86
CA ALA A 137 -17.88 1.82 -4.53
C ALA A 137 -18.16 1.57 -3.05
N VAL A 138 -17.25 0.87 -2.33
CA VAL A 138 -17.53 0.37 -0.98
C VAL A 138 -16.62 0.97 0.11
N VAL A 139 -15.34 1.21 -0.20
CA VAL A 139 -14.33 1.57 0.81
C VAL A 139 -14.68 2.83 1.61
N LEU A 140 -15.31 3.82 0.99
CA LEU A 140 -15.67 5.07 1.68
C LEU A 140 -16.75 4.87 2.75
N GLY A 141 -17.52 3.79 2.66
CA GLY A 141 -18.52 3.41 3.68
C GLY A 141 -17.91 2.74 4.92
N MET A 142 -16.66 2.30 4.85
CA MET A 142 -16.00 1.61 5.96
C MET A 142 -15.55 2.61 7.04
N PRO A 143 -15.50 2.17 8.34
CA PRO A 143 -15.02 2.99 9.44
C PRO A 143 -13.55 3.42 9.30
N ASP A 144 -13.21 4.62 9.81
CA ASP A 144 -11.83 5.12 9.91
C ASP A 144 -11.02 4.47 11.06
N ALA A 145 -11.61 3.51 11.76
CA ALA A 145 -10.97 2.76 12.84
C ALA A 145 -11.04 1.25 12.54
N PHE A 146 -9.95 0.55 12.82
CA PHE A 146 -9.82 -0.88 12.61
C PHE A 146 -9.18 -1.55 13.82
N THR A 147 -9.69 -2.74 14.16
CA THR A 147 -9.09 -3.64 15.14
C THR A 147 -9.19 -5.06 14.57
N ALA A 148 -8.06 -5.72 14.36
CA ALA A 148 -8.06 -7.11 13.92
C ALA A 148 -8.69 -8.01 14.98
N TYR A 149 -9.56 -8.95 14.58
CA TYR A 149 -10.15 -9.94 15.49
C TYR A 149 -9.09 -10.91 16.02
N ASP A 150 -8.09 -11.24 15.18
CA ASP A 150 -6.89 -12.01 15.51
C ASP A 150 -5.65 -11.24 15.04
N PRO A 151 -5.03 -10.40 15.89
CA PRO A 151 -3.91 -9.56 15.50
C PRO A 151 -2.69 -10.37 15.08
N PRO A 152 -1.93 -9.94 14.04
CA PRO A 152 -0.72 -10.61 13.61
C PRO A 152 0.37 -10.59 14.68
N ALA A 153 1.11 -11.69 14.78
CA ALA A 153 2.35 -11.78 15.53
C ALA A 153 3.55 -11.39 14.64
N ALA A 154 4.65 -11.02 15.28
CA ALA A 154 5.85 -10.57 14.56
C ALA A 154 6.54 -11.68 13.75
N ASP A 155 6.33 -12.93 14.14
CA ASP A 155 6.85 -14.14 13.52
C ASP A 155 5.90 -14.79 12.50
N ASP A 156 4.71 -14.20 12.29
CA ASP A 156 3.83 -14.63 11.21
C ASP A 156 4.41 -14.27 9.84
N PRO A 157 4.11 -15.06 8.79
CA PRO A 157 4.41 -14.68 7.42
C PRO A 157 3.70 -13.37 7.02
N ALA A 158 4.46 -12.41 6.53
CA ALA A 158 3.96 -11.14 6.01
C ALA A 158 4.05 -11.05 4.49
N TRP A 159 5.12 -11.62 3.91
CA TRP A 159 5.33 -11.67 2.46
C TRP A 159 5.98 -13.00 2.07
N ASP A 160 5.27 -13.83 1.35
CA ASP A 160 5.66 -15.23 1.07
C ASP A 160 6.04 -15.95 2.38
N THR A 161 7.32 -16.24 2.59
CA THR A 161 7.83 -16.84 3.84
C THR A 161 8.53 -15.84 4.76
N THR A 162 8.66 -14.59 4.35
CA THR A 162 9.29 -13.52 5.15
C THR A 162 8.33 -13.09 6.25
N THR A 163 8.79 -13.09 7.50
CA THR A 163 7.97 -12.70 8.65
C THR A 163 7.75 -11.19 8.74
N HIS A 164 6.78 -10.74 9.54
CA HIS A 164 6.57 -9.32 9.81
C HIS A 164 7.84 -8.65 10.37
N SER A 165 8.53 -9.31 11.31
CA SER A 165 9.77 -8.77 11.89
C SER A 165 10.89 -8.67 10.87
N ASP A 166 11.07 -9.69 10.03
CA ASP A 166 12.15 -9.71 9.03
C ASP A 166 11.87 -8.70 7.91
N LEU A 167 10.63 -8.57 7.47
CA LEU A 167 10.24 -7.58 6.46
C LEU A 167 10.52 -6.15 6.94
N LEU A 168 10.17 -5.84 8.20
CA LEU A 168 10.43 -4.53 8.80
C LEU A 168 11.93 -4.30 9.02
N ALA A 169 12.69 -5.32 9.47
CA ALA A 169 14.13 -5.22 9.63
C ALA A 169 14.83 -4.98 8.29
N ALA A 170 14.48 -5.75 7.25
CA ALA A 170 15.04 -5.56 5.92
C ALA A 170 14.74 -4.15 5.35
N ALA A 171 13.55 -3.62 5.60
CA ALA A 171 13.19 -2.27 5.18
C ALA A 171 13.97 -1.18 5.92
N ALA A 172 14.29 -1.37 7.20
CA ALA A 172 15.13 -0.47 7.98
C ALA A 172 16.60 -0.54 7.52
N ASP A 173 17.11 -1.75 7.26
CA ASP A 173 18.49 -1.98 6.80
C ASP A 173 18.74 -1.44 5.37
N ALA A 174 17.68 -1.24 4.59
CA ALA A 174 17.78 -0.65 3.24
C ALA A 174 18.22 0.83 3.26
N GLU A 175 18.21 1.49 4.43
CA GLU A 175 18.66 2.87 4.65
C GLU A 175 18.10 3.88 3.64
N LEU A 176 16.87 3.65 3.14
CA LEU A 176 16.26 4.49 2.10
C LEU A 176 15.96 5.90 2.60
N VAL A 177 15.63 6.03 3.89
CA VAL A 177 15.36 7.31 4.55
C VAL A 177 15.74 7.22 6.02
N LEU A 178 16.52 8.19 6.49
CA LEU A 178 16.90 8.35 7.89
C LEU A 178 16.33 9.67 8.43
N ASP A 179 15.85 9.64 9.68
CA ASP A 179 15.51 10.84 10.48
C ASP A 179 14.56 11.86 9.81
N GLY A 180 13.37 11.41 9.41
CA GLY A 180 12.33 12.32 8.92
C GLY A 180 12.51 12.81 7.49
N HIS A 181 13.40 12.24 6.74
CA HIS A 181 13.68 12.59 5.35
C HIS A 181 12.62 12.07 4.37
N ARG A 182 12.70 12.47 3.10
CA ARG A 182 11.75 12.09 2.06
C ARG A 182 12.43 11.33 0.93
N LEU A 183 11.86 10.18 0.58
CA LEU A 183 12.24 9.38 -0.57
C LEU A 183 11.46 9.81 -1.81
N LEU A 184 12.13 9.96 -2.95
CA LEU A 184 11.52 10.05 -4.27
C LEU A 184 11.83 8.78 -5.07
N THR A 185 10.80 8.11 -5.62
CA THR A 185 10.98 6.83 -6.28
C THR A 185 9.94 6.55 -7.36
N ASP A 186 10.28 5.74 -8.37
CA ASP A 186 9.37 5.12 -9.32
C ASP A 186 9.25 3.59 -9.11
N VAL A 187 9.89 3.06 -8.06
CA VAL A 187 9.80 1.64 -7.70
C VAL A 187 8.39 1.33 -7.18
N ASN A 188 7.77 0.29 -7.74
CA ASN A 188 6.43 -0.13 -7.35
C ASN A 188 6.42 -0.68 -5.91
N PRO A 189 5.69 -0.06 -4.96
CA PRO A 189 5.61 -0.51 -3.58
C PRO A 189 4.96 -1.90 -3.40
N CYS A 190 4.20 -2.37 -4.39
CA CYS A 190 3.52 -3.67 -4.36
C CYS A 190 4.42 -4.84 -4.78
N THR A 191 5.74 -4.67 -4.82
CA THR A 191 6.71 -5.75 -4.96
C THR A 191 7.42 -6.01 -3.64
N HIS A 192 7.96 -7.21 -3.45
CA HIS A 192 8.68 -7.52 -2.20
C HIS A 192 9.80 -6.51 -1.91
N PHE A 193 10.66 -6.24 -2.90
CA PHE A 193 11.71 -5.22 -2.79
C PHE A 193 11.12 -3.81 -2.61
N GLY A 194 10.08 -3.47 -3.36
CA GLY A 194 9.47 -2.14 -3.34
C GLY A 194 8.73 -1.83 -2.03
N SER A 195 8.33 -2.84 -1.26
CA SER A 195 7.69 -2.63 0.05
C SER A 195 8.57 -1.82 1.01
N ALA A 196 9.90 -1.93 0.88
CA ALA A 196 10.86 -1.14 1.66
C ALA A 196 10.70 0.38 1.41
N THR A 197 10.19 0.79 0.24
CA THR A 197 9.94 2.22 -0.07
C THR A 197 8.82 2.84 0.76
N LEU A 198 7.94 2.03 1.35
CA LEU A 198 6.96 2.45 2.37
C LEU A 198 7.49 2.22 3.77
N LEU A 199 7.94 0.99 4.06
CA LEU A 199 8.21 0.53 5.41
C LEU A 199 9.44 1.19 6.03
N GLY A 200 10.49 1.45 5.25
CA GLY A 200 11.69 2.15 5.71
C GLY A 200 11.39 3.60 6.11
N PRO A 201 10.86 4.45 5.20
CA PRO A 201 10.45 5.82 5.53
C PRO A 201 9.45 5.91 6.68
N LEU A 202 8.47 5.00 6.74
CA LEU A 202 7.51 4.96 7.86
C LEU A 202 8.23 4.76 9.20
N GLN A 203 9.18 3.82 9.29
CA GLN A 203 9.95 3.57 10.52
C GLN A 203 10.86 4.74 10.88
N GLY A 204 11.51 5.35 9.88
CA GLY A 204 12.42 6.48 10.07
C GLY A 204 11.72 7.83 10.35
N GLY A 205 10.39 7.87 10.39
CA GLY A 205 9.65 9.13 10.54
C GLY A 205 9.68 10.02 9.30
N GLY A 206 9.97 9.45 8.14
CA GLY A 206 9.98 10.10 6.83
C GLY A 206 8.71 9.83 6.01
N GLY A 207 8.76 10.11 4.73
CA GLY A 207 7.69 9.85 3.77
C GLY A 207 8.23 9.54 2.39
N THR A 208 7.37 9.05 1.50
CA THR A 208 7.76 8.69 0.15
C THR A 208 6.87 9.38 -0.88
N ALA A 209 7.49 9.87 -1.94
CA ALA A 209 6.85 10.34 -3.16
C ALA A 209 7.09 9.31 -4.26
N TRP A 210 6.02 8.61 -4.67
CA TRP A 210 6.05 7.68 -5.79
C TRP A 210 5.65 8.38 -7.09
N VAL A 211 6.29 8.01 -8.17
CA VAL A 211 6.01 8.52 -9.51
C VAL A 211 5.66 7.38 -10.45
N ALA A 212 4.41 7.38 -10.92
CA ALA A 212 4.00 6.53 -12.03
C ALA A 212 4.30 7.23 -13.36
N ASN A 213 4.62 6.44 -14.40
CA ASN A 213 4.89 6.93 -15.75
C ASN A 213 5.89 8.11 -15.79
N PRO A 214 7.07 8.00 -15.15
CA PRO A 214 7.93 9.13 -14.88
C PRO A 214 8.43 9.81 -16.16
N ASP A 215 8.27 11.13 -16.25
CA ASP A 215 8.95 11.97 -17.24
C ASP A 215 10.37 12.27 -16.75
N PRO A 216 11.40 11.82 -17.48
CA PRO A 216 12.79 12.08 -17.09
C PRO A 216 13.10 13.57 -16.90
N GLY A 217 12.48 14.47 -17.68
CA GLY A 217 12.67 15.90 -17.60
C GLY A 217 12.05 16.58 -16.37
N SER A 218 11.16 15.88 -15.66
CA SER A 218 10.49 16.42 -14.47
C SER A 218 11.19 16.05 -13.15
N TRP A 219 12.14 15.11 -13.20
CA TRP A 219 12.67 14.44 -12.00
C TRP A 219 13.39 15.37 -11.02
N GLU A 220 14.36 16.16 -11.53
CA GLU A 220 15.12 17.09 -10.70
C GLU A 220 14.22 18.16 -10.05
N ARG A 221 13.32 18.76 -10.84
CA ARG A 221 12.33 19.72 -10.33
C ARG A 221 11.45 19.12 -9.25
N ARG A 222 11.07 17.85 -9.40
CA ARG A 222 10.25 17.13 -8.40
C ARG A 222 11.04 16.85 -7.14
N GLN A 223 12.29 16.42 -7.27
CA GLN A 223 13.19 16.24 -6.14
C GLN A 223 13.31 17.52 -5.30
N GLU A 224 13.49 18.66 -5.95
CA GLU A 224 13.55 19.97 -5.29
C GLU A 224 12.20 20.35 -4.64
N SER A 225 11.10 20.23 -5.36
CA SER A 225 9.76 20.62 -4.88
C SER A 225 9.29 19.77 -3.69
N GLU A 226 9.57 18.46 -3.71
CA GLU A 226 9.27 17.54 -2.63
C GLU A 226 10.32 17.54 -1.52
N ARG A 227 11.43 18.28 -1.71
CA ARG A 227 12.59 18.29 -0.79
C ARG A 227 13.09 16.89 -0.50
N ALA A 228 13.07 16.03 -1.54
CA ALA A 228 13.51 14.66 -1.38
C ALA A 228 15.01 14.58 -1.15
N THR A 229 15.40 13.92 -0.07
CA THR A 229 16.80 13.76 0.35
C THR A 229 17.40 12.44 -0.12
N SER A 230 16.53 11.51 -0.53
CA SER A 230 16.90 10.21 -1.10
C SER A 230 16.15 9.98 -2.40
N VAL A 231 16.80 9.33 -3.36
CA VAL A 231 16.22 8.97 -4.66
C VAL A 231 16.53 7.52 -4.95
N LEU A 232 15.49 6.74 -5.27
CA LEU A 232 15.63 5.35 -5.73
C LEU A 232 14.88 5.21 -7.07
N ARG A 233 15.57 4.72 -8.11
CA ARG A 233 14.99 4.50 -9.44
C ARG A 233 14.82 3.01 -9.71
N ALA A 234 13.68 2.67 -10.34
CA ALA A 234 13.55 1.38 -10.99
C ALA A 234 14.56 1.31 -12.15
N GLY A 235 15.36 0.28 -12.20
CA GLY A 235 16.42 0.08 -13.21
C GLY A 235 15.85 -0.24 -14.59
#